data_6326a3740758dcde2671925fb61c32ea
#
_entry.id   6326a3740758dcde2671925fb61c32ea
#
_cell.length_a   1.000
_cell.length_b   1.000
_cell.length_c   1.000
_cell.angle_alpha   90.00
_cell.angle_beta   90.00
_cell.angle_gamma   90.00
#
_symmetry.space_group_name_H-M   'P 1'
#
loop_
_entity.id
_entity.type
_entity.pdbx_description
1 polymer ?
#
loop_
_entity_poly.entity_id
_entity_poly.type
_entity_poly.pdbx_seq_one_letter_code
_entity_poly.pdbx_strand_id
1 'polypeptide(L)'
;MLDLNRRRLPVGIQSFKKIREGNFVYVDKSDLVWYLVNYGEQYNYLSRPRRFGKSVLVDTLQHYLEGNKELFEGLKIMELEKEWKHHPVIRLDMSRGGATSETIRSYLNIRFKYYEEKYGIDVDPTAQLADRFDAIIVSAYKQTGQPVAVLIDEYDAPLQHSWKTDDHDGCTEAYREVFAILKADDEYERFVFITGITKFTQISLFSVLNNLTNISFEPEYAAICGITEEEIAANFGYEVKKMADVNGWTVEETHARLKDFYDGYHFCRRNSVDIYNPYSLVNALGAQQIRNFWASSGATSLLPKFVTNLEMRLDYFDDCYIDSFTLETSDVVGGGAELFLYQSGYLTMKGYEDGMYHLGFPNEEVKQALNRIVMPALTLRNGEQVKSDDVITPELQAKIDSAREEYRKGNFVSCSTADDLRHFLNSL
;
A
#
# COMPACT_ATOMS: atom_id res chain seq x y z
N MET A 1 -3.24 -38.94 5.91
CA MET A 1 -4.29 -38.67 6.90
C MET A 1 -4.44 -37.16 7.01
N LEU A 2 -5.65 -36.60 6.91
CA LEU A 2 -5.86 -35.16 7.07
C LEU A 2 -5.66 -34.80 8.55
N ASP A 3 -4.71 -33.91 8.84
CA ASP A 3 -4.54 -33.37 10.20
C ASP A 3 -5.59 -32.26 10.42
N LEU A 4 -6.65 -32.59 11.11
CA LEU A 4 -7.78 -31.69 11.39
C LEU A 4 -7.44 -30.60 12.41
N ASN A 5 -6.34 -30.73 13.14
CA ASN A 5 -5.89 -29.72 14.13
C ASN A 5 -4.98 -28.67 13.51
N ARG A 6 -4.60 -28.84 12.27
CA ARG A 6 -3.70 -27.91 11.58
C ARG A 6 -4.42 -26.61 11.22
N ARG A 7 -3.75 -25.48 11.47
CA ARG A 7 -4.23 -24.17 11.01
C ARG A 7 -4.26 -24.10 9.48
N ARG A 8 -5.29 -23.50 8.92
CA ARG A 8 -5.50 -23.32 7.48
C ARG A 8 -4.80 -22.07 6.98
N LEU A 9 -4.40 -22.05 5.73
CA LEU A 9 -3.86 -20.85 5.10
C LEU A 9 -4.98 -19.83 4.81
N PRO A 10 -4.81 -18.53 5.17
CA PRO A 10 -5.85 -17.52 5.06
C PRO A 10 -5.93 -16.91 3.64
N VAL A 11 -5.96 -17.75 2.60
CA VAL A 11 -5.97 -17.28 1.20
C VAL A 11 -7.22 -16.41 0.95
N GLY A 12 -7.00 -15.13 0.62
CA GLY A 12 -8.06 -14.18 0.29
C GLY A 12 -8.94 -13.72 1.47
N ILE A 13 -8.59 -14.07 2.71
CA ILE A 13 -9.34 -13.64 3.90
C ILE A 13 -8.78 -12.30 4.38
N GLN A 14 -9.65 -11.30 4.50
CA GLN A 14 -9.31 -9.95 4.97
C GLN A 14 -9.84 -9.68 6.39
N SER A 15 -10.69 -10.52 6.94
CA SER A 15 -11.27 -10.34 8.27
C SER A 15 -10.41 -11.03 9.33
N PHE A 16 -9.85 -10.24 10.25
CA PHE A 16 -9.13 -10.71 11.44
C PHE A 16 -9.98 -11.67 12.25
N LYS A 17 -11.25 -11.31 12.54
CA LYS A 17 -12.19 -12.17 13.26
C LYS A 17 -12.33 -13.54 12.58
N LYS A 18 -12.54 -13.59 11.26
CA LYS A 18 -12.66 -14.87 10.55
C LYS A 18 -11.36 -15.69 10.61
N ILE A 19 -10.20 -15.01 10.57
CA ILE A 19 -8.90 -15.67 10.70
C ILE A 19 -8.78 -16.33 12.07
N ARG A 20 -9.11 -15.61 13.13
CA ARG A 20 -9.00 -16.09 14.51
C ARG A 20 -10.00 -17.21 14.84
N GLU A 21 -11.28 -16.99 14.57
CA GLU A 21 -12.33 -17.97 14.83
C GLU A 21 -12.25 -19.19 13.91
N GLY A 22 -11.72 -19.02 12.71
CA GLY A 22 -11.67 -20.06 11.70
C GLY A 22 -10.45 -20.99 11.75
N ASN A 23 -9.60 -20.89 12.78
CA ASN A 23 -8.34 -21.63 12.90
C ASN A 23 -7.43 -21.47 11.67
N PHE A 24 -7.27 -20.22 11.20
CA PHE A 24 -6.31 -19.89 10.14
C PHE A 24 -4.96 -19.42 10.73
N VAL A 25 -3.91 -19.53 9.94
CA VAL A 25 -2.63 -18.93 10.31
C VAL A 25 -2.80 -17.40 10.35
N TYR A 26 -2.43 -16.79 11.46
CA TYR A 26 -2.30 -15.36 11.61
C TYR A 26 -0.83 -15.03 11.92
N VAL A 27 -0.19 -14.24 11.07
CA VAL A 27 1.14 -13.70 11.36
C VAL A 27 0.95 -12.54 12.32
N ASP A 28 1.38 -12.75 13.55
CA ASP A 28 1.06 -11.85 14.67
C ASP A 28 1.85 -10.55 14.60
N LYS A 29 1.13 -9.46 14.31
CA LYS A 29 1.60 -8.05 14.31
C LYS A 29 0.92 -7.24 15.43
N SER A 30 0.29 -7.91 16.39
CA SER A 30 -0.54 -7.24 17.39
C SER A 30 0.26 -6.36 18.36
N ASP A 31 1.53 -6.65 18.55
CA ASP A 31 2.48 -5.79 19.26
C ASP A 31 2.68 -4.43 18.55
N LEU A 32 2.83 -4.44 17.23
CA LEU A 32 2.94 -3.22 16.42
C LEU A 32 1.61 -2.45 16.39
N VAL A 33 0.48 -3.15 16.36
CA VAL A 33 -0.86 -2.54 16.46
C VAL A 33 -1.01 -1.81 17.80
N TRP A 34 -0.63 -2.45 18.90
CA TRP A 34 -0.66 -1.85 20.22
C TRP A 34 0.26 -0.63 20.31
N TYR A 35 1.48 -0.76 19.80
CA TYR A 35 2.46 0.32 19.78
C TYR A 35 1.95 1.53 18.98
N LEU A 36 1.40 1.30 17.79
CA LEU A 36 0.86 2.34 16.92
C LEU A 36 -0.27 3.13 17.61
N VAL A 37 -1.20 2.45 18.28
CA VAL A 37 -2.35 3.11 18.92
C VAL A 37 -1.97 3.83 20.21
N ASN A 38 -0.95 3.34 20.96
CA ASN A 38 -0.63 3.89 22.28
C ASN A 38 0.59 4.81 22.31
N TYR A 39 1.50 4.69 21.35
CA TYR A 39 2.73 5.46 21.25
C TYR A 39 2.92 6.18 19.92
N GLY A 40 2.14 5.84 18.91
CA GLY A 40 2.09 6.58 17.65
C GLY A 40 1.31 7.89 17.77
N GLU A 41 1.27 8.63 16.68
CA GLU A 41 0.50 9.87 16.61
C GLU A 41 -1.01 9.58 16.56
N GLN A 42 -1.83 10.60 16.82
CA GLN A 42 -3.29 10.46 16.73
C GLN A 42 -3.77 10.21 15.30
N TYR A 43 -3.14 10.87 14.32
CA TYR A 43 -3.50 10.79 12.90
C TYR A 43 -2.39 10.11 12.11
N ASN A 44 -2.68 8.94 11.55
CA ASN A 44 -1.68 8.11 10.86
C ASN A 44 -2.11 7.76 9.45
N TYR A 45 -1.16 7.88 8.53
CA TYR A 45 -1.30 7.42 7.16
C TYR A 45 -0.30 6.31 6.85
N LEU A 46 -0.79 5.20 6.30
CA LEU A 46 0.04 4.08 5.85
C LEU A 46 -0.26 3.74 4.38
N SER A 47 0.73 3.89 3.52
CA SER A 47 0.68 3.31 2.18
C SER A 47 1.47 2.00 2.12
N ARG A 48 0.89 1.00 1.47
CA ARG A 48 1.54 -0.26 1.10
C ARG A 48 0.97 -0.72 -0.24
N PRO A 49 1.72 -1.45 -1.05
CA PRO A 49 1.23 -2.01 -2.30
C PRO A 49 -0.04 -2.85 -2.12
N ARG A 50 -0.71 -3.16 -3.21
CA ARG A 50 -1.85 -4.09 -3.19
C ARG A 50 -1.44 -5.45 -2.63
N ARG A 51 -2.35 -6.10 -1.90
CA ARG A 51 -2.18 -7.46 -1.36
C ARG A 51 -1.15 -7.60 -0.22
N PHE A 52 -0.77 -6.50 0.42
CA PHE A 52 0.14 -6.49 1.57
C PHE A 52 -0.54 -6.67 2.93
N GLY A 53 -1.86 -6.90 2.99
CA GLY A 53 -2.57 -7.13 4.24
C GLY A 53 -3.08 -5.88 4.94
N LYS A 54 -3.15 -4.71 4.27
CA LYS A 54 -3.68 -3.46 4.83
C LYS A 54 -5.08 -3.63 5.45
N SER A 55 -6.00 -4.25 4.71
CA SER A 55 -7.37 -4.46 5.21
C SER A 55 -7.45 -5.40 6.42
N VAL A 56 -6.52 -6.37 6.53
CA VAL A 56 -6.39 -7.20 7.74
C VAL A 56 -5.89 -6.35 8.90
N LEU A 57 -4.93 -5.45 8.67
CA LEU A 57 -4.45 -4.51 9.69
C LEU A 57 -5.57 -3.59 10.16
N VAL A 58 -6.36 -3.02 9.24
CA VAL A 58 -7.53 -2.16 9.58
C VAL A 58 -8.56 -2.94 10.40
N ASP A 59 -8.83 -4.20 10.03
CA ASP A 59 -9.76 -5.07 10.77
C ASP A 59 -9.22 -5.43 12.18
N THR A 60 -7.89 -5.64 12.29
CA THR A 60 -7.23 -5.88 13.58
C THR A 60 -7.29 -4.64 14.47
N LEU A 61 -6.98 -3.44 13.92
CA LEU A 61 -7.13 -2.16 14.62
C LEU A 61 -8.56 -1.94 15.11
N GLN A 62 -9.56 -2.20 14.27
CA GLN A 62 -10.96 -2.09 14.65
C GLN A 62 -11.27 -2.96 15.87
N HIS A 63 -10.95 -4.26 15.81
CA HIS A 63 -11.26 -5.18 16.90
C HIS A 63 -10.46 -4.86 18.18
N TYR A 64 -9.24 -4.35 18.07
CA TYR A 64 -8.49 -3.90 19.24
C TYR A 64 -9.15 -2.67 19.88
N LEU A 65 -9.48 -1.65 19.09
CA LEU A 65 -10.11 -0.43 19.58
C LEU A 65 -11.55 -0.65 20.11
N GLU A 66 -12.26 -1.62 19.55
CA GLU A 66 -13.56 -2.07 20.06
C GLU A 66 -13.44 -2.91 21.36
N GLY A 67 -12.20 -3.25 21.81
CA GLY A 67 -11.96 -4.01 23.03
C GLY A 67 -12.35 -5.50 22.95
N ASN A 68 -12.35 -6.10 21.76
CA ASN A 68 -12.70 -7.51 21.49
C ASN A 68 -11.56 -8.46 21.90
N LYS A 69 -11.22 -8.46 23.20
CA LYS A 69 -10.08 -9.16 23.81
C LYS A 69 -9.97 -10.63 23.42
N GLU A 70 -11.08 -11.33 23.32
CA GLU A 70 -11.16 -12.76 23.01
C GLU A 70 -10.54 -13.13 21.68
N LEU A 71 -10.55 -12.20 20.70
CA LEU A 71 -9.92 -12.41 19.40
C LEU A 71 -8.39 -12.36 19.45
N PHE A 72 -7.84 -11.77 20.51
CA PHE A 72 -6.39 -11.57 20.68
C PHE A 72 -5.74 -12.62 21.59
N GLU A 73 -6.51 -13.56 22.16
CA GLU A 73 -5.96 -14.59 23.02
C GLU A 73 -4.79 -15.33 22.37
N GLY A 74 -3.67 -15.42 23.12
CA GLY A 74 -2.44 -16.05 22.63
C GLY A 74 -1.62 -15.22 21.63
N LEU A 75 -1.97 -13.96 21.40
CA LEU A 75 -1.16 -13.01 20.61
C LEU A 75 -0.31 -12.12 21.54
N LYS A 76 0.75 -11.54 20.98
CA LYS A 76 1.73 -10.70 21.71
C LYS A 76 1.09 -9.53 22.46
N ILE A 77 0.05 -8.92 21.91
CA ILE A 77 -0.67 -7.80 22.51
C ILE A 77 -1.22 -8.13 23.91
N MET A 78 -1.51 -9.41 24.22
CA MET A 78 -2.02 -9.83 25.52
C MET A 78 -1.01 -9.59 26.66
N GLU A 79 0.26 -9.54 26.34
CA GLU A 79 1.33 -9.21 27.31
C GLU A 79 1.44 -7.70 27.54
N LEU A 80 1.02 -6.89 26.57
CA LEU A 80 1.17 -5.44 26.55
C LEU A 80 -0.10 -4.71 27.03
N GLU A 81 -1.28 -5.09 26.51
CA GLU A 81 -2.55 -4.45 26.80
C GLU A 81 -3.18 -5.00 28.08
N LYS A 82 -3.51 -4.10 29.02
CA LYS A 82 -4.09 -4.47 30.32
C LYS A 82 -5.52 -3.97 30.52
N GLU A 83 -5.91 -2.92 29.85
CA GLU A 83 -7.17 -2.23 30.13
C GLU A 83 -8.32 -2.63 29.19
N TRP A 84 -8.02 -2.96 27.93
CA TRP A 84 -9.00 -3.35 26.90
C TRP A 84 -10.20 -2.41 26.84
N LYS A 85 -9.93 -1.11 26.67
CA LYS A 85 -10.98 -0.09 26.58
C LYS A 85 -11.81 -0.28 25.31
N HIS A 86 -13.12 0.01 25.42
CA HIS A 86 -14.06 -0.04 24.32
C HIS A 86 -14.24 1.36 23.73
N HIS A 87 -13.57 1.66 22.61
CA HIS A 87 -13.77 2.89 21.87
C HIS A 87 -14.85 2.68 20.79
N PRO A 88 -15.70 3.66 20.51
CA PRO A 88 -16.53 3.63 19.33
C PRO A 88 -15.66 3.72 18.09
N VAL A 89 -15.91 2.84 17.12
CA VAL A 89 -15.14 2.79 15.85
C VAL A 89 -16.06 3.12 14.68
N ILE A 90 -15.63 4.08 13.87
CA ILE A 90 -16.22 4.43 12.57
C ILE A 90 -15.26 3.91 11.50
N ARG A 91 -15.70 2.97 10.68
CA ARG A 91 -14.90 2.40 9.59
C ARG A 91 -15.53 2.71 8.24
N LEU A 92 -14.72 3.27 7.33
CA LEU A 92 -15.06 3.57 5.94
C LEU A 92 -14.14 2.76 5.02
N ASP A 93 -14.73 1.92 4.17
CA ASP A 93 -14.03 1.17 3.11
C ASP A 93 -14.29 1.87 1.77
N MET A 94 -13.37 2.76 1.38
CA MET A 94 -13.55 3.62 0.22
C MET A 94 -13.43 2.88 -1.11
N SER A 95 -12.98 1.62 -1.13
CA SER A 95 -13.03 0.79 -2.35
C SER A 95 -14.45 0.65 -2.93
N ARG A 96 -15.47 0.88 -2.10
CA ARG A 96 -16.89 0.85 -2.47
C ARG A 96 -17.46 2.19 -2.93
N GLY A 97 -16.65 3.26 -2.89
CA GLY A 97 -17.09 4.61 -3.23
C GLY A 97 -17.31 4.86 -4.73
N GLY A 98 -16.99 3.86 -5.58
CA GLY A 98 -17.17 3.99 -7.03
C GLY A 98 -16.10 4.86 -7.69
N ALA A 99 -16.47 5.54 -8.78
CA ALA A 99 -15.55 6.30 -9.64
C ALA A 99 -16.07 7.72 -9.96
N THR A 100 -17.14 8.15 -9.34
CA THR A 100 -17.74 9.48 -9.55
C THR A 100 -18.08 10.15 -8.22
N SER A 101 -18.13 11.46 -8.20
CA SER A 101 -18.53 12.26 -7.04
C SER A 101 -19.89 11.85 -6.48
N GLU A 102 -20.84 11.52 -7.36
CA GLU A 102 -22.18 11.03 -6.99
C GLU A 102 -22.10 9.68 -6.26
N THR A 103 -21.31 8.73 -6.80
CA THR A 103 -21.18 7.40 -6.18
C THR A 103 -20.46 7.43 -4.85
N ILE A 104 -19.46 8.32 -4.69
CA ILE A 104 -18.78 8.58 -3.42
C ILE A 104 -19.78 9.11 -2.39
N ARG A 105 -20.55 10.15 -2.74
CA ARG A 105 -21.55 10.73 -1.85
C ARG A 105 -22.64 9.72 -1.50
N SER A 106 -23.09 8.92 -2.45
CA SER A 106 -24.07 7.85 -2.21
C SER A 106 -23.55 6.80 -1.24
N TYR A 107 -22.32 6.35 -1.41
CA TYR A 107 -21.67 5.42 -0.48
C TYR A 107 -21.56 5.99 0.94
N LEU A 108 -21.09 7.23 1.08
CA LEU A 108 -20.95 7.90 2.37
C LEU A 108 -22.33 8.10 3.03
N ASN A 109 -23.37 8.47 2.26
CA ASN A 109 -24.73 8.57 2.76
C ASN A 109 -25.22 7.25 3.38
N ILE A 110 -24.98 6.12 2.70
CA ILE A 110 -25.36 4.79 3.22
C ILE A 110 -24.61 4.45 4.49
N ARG A 111 -23.30 4.78 4.54
CA ARG A 111 -22.46 4.49 5.72
C ARG A 111 -22.83 5.37 6.90
N PHE A 112 -23.08 6.64 6.67
CA PHE A 112 -23.47 7.57 7.72
C PHE A 112 -24.85 7.21 8.29
N LYS A 113 -25.82 6.86 7.44
CA LYS A 113 -27.11 6.36 7.89
C LYS A 113 -26.98 5.16 8.84
N TYR A 114 -26.09 4.22 8.54
CA TYR A 114 -25.82 3.09 9.44
C TYR A 114 -25.31 3.55 10.82
N TYR A 115 -24.40 4.53 10.88
CA TYR A 115 -23.89 5.05 12.16
C TYR A 115 -24.91 5.95 12.87
N GLU A 116 -25.70 6.72 12.15
CA GLU A 116 -26.82 7.49 12.69
C GLU A 116 -27.83 6.56 13.40
N GLU A 117 -28.22 5.48 12.74
CA GLU A 117 -29.08 4.46 13.35
C GLU A 117 -28.42 3.79 14.57
N LYS A 118 -27.13 3.46 14.48
CA LYS A 118 -26.34 2.87 15.56
C LYS A 118 -26.27 3.75 16.80
N TYR A 119 -26.14 5.05 16.62
CA TYR A 119 -26.03 6.02 17.70
C TYR A 119 -27.33 6.82 17.95
N GLY A 120 -28.46 6.41 17.38
CA GLY A 120 -29.78 7.01 17.61
C GLY A 120 -29.84 8.49 17.27
N ILE A 121 -29.17 8.89 16.19
CA ILE A 121 -29.09 10.29 15.76
C ILE A 121 -30.25 10.56 14.80
N ASP A 122 -31.10 11.53 15.15
CA ASP A 122 -32.14 12.03 14.25
C ASP A 122 -31.56 13.18 13.41
N VAL A 123 -31.07 12.86 12.22
CA VAL A 123 -30.46 13.83 11.31
C VAL A 123 -31.42 14.11 10.16
N ASP A 124 -31.51 15.39 9.77
CA ASP A 124 -32.16 15.78 8.53
C ASP A 124 -31.47 15.07 7.35
N PRO A 125 -32.18 14.24 6.57
CA PRO A 125 -31.61 13.53 5.42
C PRO A 125 -31.02 14.46 4.35
N THR A 126 -31.37 15.75 4.38
CA THR A 126 -30.86 16.80 3.49
C THR A 126 -29.63 17.52 4.03
N ALA A 127 -29.20 17.21 5.26
CA ALA A 127 -28.00 17.80 5.85
C ALA A 127 -26.75 17.42 5.03
N GLN A 128 -25.76 18.30 5.02
CA GLN A 128 -24.49 18.06 4.34
C GLN A 128 -23.77 16.87 4.97
N LEU A 129 -23.00 16.15 4.17
CA LEU A 129 -22.24 14.97 4.64
C LEU A 129 -21.26 15.33 5.77
N ALA A 130 -20.68 16.52 5.72
CA ALA A 130 -19.80 17.03 6.77
C ALA A 130 -20.55 17.12 8.11
N ASP A 131 -21.70 17.79 8.16
CA ASP A 131 -22.49 17.98 9.38
C ASP A 131 -22.97 16.64 9.95
N ARG A 132 -23.29 15.68 9.09
CA ARG A 132 -23.69 14.34 9.48
C ARG A 132 -22.53 13.56 10.08
N PHE A 133 -21.32 13.71 9.52
CA PHE A 133 -20.13 13.03 10.04
C PHE A 133 -19.73 13.58 11.40
N ASP A 134 -19.72 14.91 11.57
CA ASP A 134 -19.55 15.58 12.86
C ASP A 134 -20.55 15.04 13.89
N ALA A 135 -21.86 15.07 13.57
CA ALA A 135 -22.90 14.57 14.47
C ALA A 135 -22.67 13.11 14.88
N ILE A 136 -22.17 12.25 13.99
CA ILE A 136 -21.86 10.85 14.30
C ILE A 136 -20.69 10.76 15.29
N ILE A 137 -19.59 11.49 15.08
CA ILE A 137 -18.41 11.49 15.95
C ILE A 137 -18.80 12.00 17.34
N VAL A 138 -19.42 13.17 17.41
CA VAL A 138 -19.84 13.80 18.68
C VAL A 138 -20.84 12.95 19.45
N SER A 139 -21.82 12.34 18.75
CA SER A 139 -22.83 11.49 19.42
C SER A 139 -22.24 10.17 19.92
N ALA A 140 -21.35 9.56 19.14
CA ALA A 140 -20.65 8.36 19.55
C ALA A 140 -19.82 8.61 20.83
N TYR A 141 -19.09 9.72 20.89
CA TYR A 141 -18.37 10.14 22.08
C TYR A 141 -19.32 10.40 23.28
N LYS A 142 -20.38 11.19 23.10
CA LYS A 142 -21.32 11.52 24.18
C LYS A 142 -22.01 10.30 24.77
N GLN A 143 -22.34 9.30 23.96
CA GLN A 143 -23.01 8.08 24.43
C GLN A 143 -22.08 7.12 25.15
N THR A 144 -20.82 7.01 24.71
CA THR A 144 -19.88 6.04 25.26
C THR A 144 -18.98 6.63 26.34
N GLY A 145 -18.81 7.95 26.36
CA GLY A 145 -17.81 8.62 27.18
C GLY A 145 -16.37 8.29 26.78
N GLN A 146 -16.18 7.68 25.60
CA GLN A 146 -14.88 7.28 25.09
C GLN A 146 -14.61 7.97 23.74
N PRO A 147 -13.38 8.47 23.52
CA PRO A 147 -13.02 9.07 22.24
C PRO A 147 -13.14 8.06 21.08
N VAL A 148 -13.54 8.57 19.92
CA VAL A 148 -13.86 7.81 18.71
C VAL A 148 -12.59 7.41 17.97
N ALA A 149 -12.54 6.22 17.40
CA ALA A 149 -11.54 5.87 16.41
C ALA A 149 -12.15 5.89 15.00
N VAL A 150 -11.43 6.50 14.05
CA VAL A 150 -11.84 6.56 12.64
C VAL A 150 -10.84 5.80 11.78
N LEU A 151 -11.32 4.79 11.08
CA LEU A 151 -10.51 3.91 10.22
C LEU A 151 -10.98 4.03 8.77
N ILE A 152 -10.09 4.47 7.87
CA ILE A 152 -10.39 4.68 6.45
C ILE A 152 -9.49 3.77 5.63
N ASP A 153 -10.09 2.73 5.04
CA ASP A 153 -9.39 1.77 4.19
C ASP A 153 -9.55 2.13 2.70
N GLU A 154 -8.49 1.89 1.92
CA GLU A 154 -8.42 2.14 0.47
C GLU A 154 -8.93 3.54 0.07
N TYR A 155 -8.49 4.59 0.82
CA TYR A 155 -8.97 5.95 0.65
C TYR A 155 -8.81 6.46 -0.79
N ASP A 156 -7.77 6.02 -1.47
CA ASP A 156 -7.37 6.47 -2.80
C ASP A 156 -8.10 5.74 -3.95
N ALA A 157 -8.86 4.69 -3.67
CA ALA A 157 -9.50 3.89 -4.72
C ALA A 157 -10.45 4.69 -5.64
N PRO A 158 -11.41 5.50 -5.14
CA PRO A 158 -12.27 6.32 -6.00
C PRO A 158 -11.49 7.37 -6.80
N LEU A 159 -10.42 7.89 -6.21
CA LEU A 159 -9.59 8.91 -6.84
C LEU A 159 -8.72 8.33 -7.96
N GLN A 160 -8.22 7.10 -7.77
CA GLN A 160 -7.55 6.36 -8.84
C GLN A 160 -8.50 6.07 -10.01
N HIS A 161 -9.76 5.71 -9.71
CA HIS A 161 -10.74 5.40 -10.73
C HIS A 161 -11.19 6.65 -11.51
N SER A 162 -11.39 7.79 -10.83
CA SER A 162 -11.79 9.06 -11.44
C SER A 162 -10.64 9.79 -12.14
N TRP A 163 -9.39 9.40 -11.92
CA TRP A 163 -8.23 10.10 -12.48
C TRP A 163 -8.27 10.19 -14.01
N LYS A 164 -8.07 11.41 -14.56
CA LYS A 164 -8.24 11.75 -15.97
C LYS A 164 -9.68 11.57 -16.51
N THR A 165 -10.68 11.63 -15.65
CA THR A 165 -12.09 11.80 -16.04
C THR A 165 -12.55 13.23 -15.75
N ASP A 166 -13.65 13.64 -16.36
CA ASP A 166 -14.22 14.99 -16.18
C ASP A 166 -14.75 15.23 -14.76
N ASP A 167 -14.99 14.19 -13.97
CA ASP A 167 -15.51 14.27 -12.59
C ASP A 167 -14.44 14.11 -11.49
N HIS A 168 -13.16 14.13 -11.87
CA HIS A 168 -12.07 13.99 -10.87
C HIS A 168 -12.08 15.10 -9.82
N ASP A 169 -12.30 16.34 -10.23
CA ASP A 169 -12.40 17.48 -9.33
C ASP A 169 -13.62 17.37 -8.39
N GLY A 170 -14.76 16.88 -8.89
CA GLY A 170 -15.94 16.58 -8.10
C GLY A 170 -15.70 15.48 -7.06
N CYS A 171 -14.96 14.43 -7.42
CA CYS A 171 -14.53 13.40 -6.48
C CYS A 171 -13.63 13.99 -5.37
N THR A 172 -12.68 14.82 -5.74
CA THR A 172 -11.77 15.50 -4.81
C THR A 172 -12.54 16.38 -3.83
N GLU A 173 -13.52 17.15 -4.32
CA GLU A 173 -14.36 18.02 -3.48
C GLU A 173 -15.19 17.20 -2.48
N ALA A 174 -15.78 16.07 -2.91
CA ALA A 174 -16.54 15.19 -2.03
C ALA A 174 -15.68 14.66 -0.86
N TYR A 175 -14.40 14.38 -1.11
CA TYR A 175 -13.45 14.01 -0.05
C TYR A 175 -13.15 15.15 0.90
N ARG A 176 -12.87 16.33 0.34
CA ARG A 176 -12.53 17.53 1.11
C ARG A 176 -13.65 17.92 2.07
N GLU A 177 -14.88 17.88 1.57
CA GLU A 177 -16.07 18.18 2.37
C GLU A 177 -16.17 17.32 3.63
N VAL A 178 -15.98 16.01 3.49
CA VAL A 178 -16.21 15.07 4.60
C VAL A 178 -15.00 14.98 5.53
N PHE A 179 -13.80 14.86 4.97
CA PHE A 179 -12.62 14.58 5.80
C PHE A 179 -12.02 15.81 6.50
N ALA A 180 -12.50 17.02 6.15
CA ALA A 180 -12.16 18.24 6.91
C ALA A 180 -12.64 18.17 8.37
N ILE A 181 -13.69 17.41 8.64
CA ILE A 181 -14.28 17.24 9.97
C ILE A 181 -13.30 16.58 10.94
N LEU A 182 -12.50 15.61 10.48
CA LEU A 182 -11.52 14.92 11.31
C LEU A 182 -10.54 15.85 12.02
N LYS A 183 -10.24 17.03 11.44
CA LYS A 183 -9.41 18.02 12.12
C LYS A 183 -10.20 18.92 13.06
N ALA A 184 -11.47 19.14 12.78
CA ALA A 184 -12.31 19.98 13.60
C ALA A 184 -12.72 19.27 14.91
N ASP A 185 -12.84 17.95 14.88
CA ASP A 185 -13.34 17.11 15.95
C ASP A 185 -12.22 16.41 16.75
N ASP A 186 -10.98 16.90 16.71
CA ASP A 186 -9.82 16.26 17.32
C ASP A 186 -9.97 15.95 18.82
N GLU A 187 -10.73 16.76 19.54
CA GLU A 187 -11.04 16.56 20.96
C GLU A 187 -11.92 15.33 21.25
N TYR A 188 -12.69 14.86 20.25
CA TYR A 188 -13.55 13.68 20.34
C TYR A 188 -12.89 12.42 19.81
N GLU A 189 -11.73 12.53 19.20
CA GLU A 189 -11.05 11.44 18.50
C GLU A 189 -9.90 10.85 19.33
N ARG A 190 -9.83 9.54 19.36
CA ARG A 190 -8.73 8.76 19.97
C ARG A 190 -7.63 8.47 18.97
N PHE A 191 -8.02 8.10 17.74
CA PHE A 191 -7.11 7.55 16.76
C PHE A 191 -7.74 7.63 15.36
N VAL A 192 -7.01 8.15 14.40
CA VAL A 192 -7.40 8.19 13.00
C VAL A 192 -6.35 7.43 12.18
N PHE A 193 -6.79 6.45 11.42
CA PHE A 193 -5.92 5.66 10.57
C PHE A 193 -6.44 5.62 9.14
N ILE A 194 -5.63 6.08 8.21
CA ILE A 194 -5.94 6.15 6.79
C ILE A 194 -4.96 5.26 6.04
N THR A 195 -5.46 4.38 5.18
CA THR A 195 -4.60 3.54 4.36
C THR A 195 -5.02 3.52 2.90
N GLY A 196 -4.01 3.36 2.03
CA GLY A 196 -4.16 3.31 0.59
C GLY A 196 -2.93 2.71 -0.10
N ILE A 197 -2.86 2.89 -1.40
CA ILE A 197 -1.74 2.49 -2.24
C ILE A 197 -0.95 3.73 -2.63
N THR A 198 -1.65 4.74 -3.16
CA THR A 198 -1.07 5.96 -3.71
C THR A 198 -1.35 7.15 -2.81
N LYS A 199 -0.42 8.10 -2.81
CA LYS A 199 -0.58 9.37 -2.12
C LYS A 199 -1.11 10.41 -3.11
N PHE A 200 -2.30 10.94 -2.84
CA PHE A 200 -2.88 12.05 -3.58
C PHE A 200 -2.77 13.33 -2.74
N THR A 201 -1.66 14.06 -2.86
CA THR A 201 -1.38 15.27 -2.05
C THR A 201 -2.13 16.50 -2.54
N GLN A 202 -2.40 16.60 -3.83
CA GLN A 202 -3.21 17.70 -4.41
C GLN A 202 -4.67 17.61 -3.96
N ILE A 203 -5.10 16.46 -3.50
CA ILE A 203 -6.35 16.30 -2.82
C ILE A 203 -6.11 16.75 -1.40
N SER A 204 -6.73 17.83 -1.08
CA SER A 204 -6.71 18.55 0.19
C SER A 204 -6.82 17.70 1.47
N LEU A 205 -6.91 16.37 1.40
CA LEU A 205 -6.87 15.52 2.58
C LEU A 205 -5.58 15.77 3.38
N PHE A 206 -4.42 15.73 2.73
CA PHE A 206 -3.14 16.02 3.40
C PHE A 206 -2.90 17.51 3.66
N SER A 207 -3.58 18.42 2.96
CA SER A 207 -3.54 19.86 3.24
C SER A 207 -4.54 20.26 4.31
N VAL A 208 -5.66 19.56 4.42
CA VAL A 208 -6.66 19.73 5.47
C VAL A 208 -6.20 19.06 6.76
N LEU A 209 -5.75 17.81 6.68
CA LEU A 209 -5.17 17.06 7.80
C LEU A 209 -3.65 17.29 7.86
N ASN A 210 -3.22 18.52 8.13
CA ASN A 210 -1.80 18.87 8.23
C ASN A 210 -1.09 18.22 9.43
N ASN A 211 -1.84 17.60 10.33
CA ASN A 211 -1.37 16.79 11.46
C ASN A 211 -1.28 15.27 11.12
N LEU A 212 -1.53 14.88 9.87
CA LEU A 212 -1.46 13.49 9.44
C LEU A 212 -0.01 13.04 9.28
N THR A 213 0.42 12.12 10.13
CA THR A 213 1.77 11.55 10.11
C THR A 213 1.85 10.39 9.11
N ASN A 214 2.77 10.49 8.17
CA ASN A 214 3.02 9.44 7.20
C ASN A 214 3.99 8.39 7.78
N ILE A 215 3.44 7.31 8.32
CA ILE A 215 4.22 6.20 8.91
C ILE A 215 4.73 5.19 7.87
N SER A 216 4.52 5.44 6.57
CA SER A 216 4.90 4.50 5.51
C SER A 216 6.41 4.27 5.42
N PHE A 217 7.21 5.26 5.84
CA PHE A 217 8.66 5.25 5.76
C PHE A 217 9.35 5.06 7.12
N GLU A 218 8.57 4.94 8.20
CA GLU A 218 9.09 4.79 9.55
C GLU A 218 9.58 3.36 9.80
N PRO A 219 10.84 3.18 10.28
CA PRO A 219 11.43 1.86 10.49
C PRO A 219 10.63 0.97 11.44
N GLU A 220 10.01 1.56 12.45
CA GLU A 220 9.18 0.88 13.46
C GLU A 220 7.98 0.17 12.84
N TYR A 221 7.47 0.70 11.71
CA TYR A 221 6.29 0.16 11.01
C TYR A 221 6.64 -0.52 9.69
N ALA A 222 7.94 -0.73 9.39
CA ALA A 222 8.35 -1.35 8.13
C ALA A 222 7.72 -2.74 7.92
N ALA A 223 7.62 -3.54 8.99
CA ALA A 223 7.06 -4.89 8.98
C ALA A 223 5.60 -4.98 9.47
N ILE A 224 4.88 -3.86 9.67
CA ILE A 224 3.49 -3.88 10.15
C ILE A 224 2.53 -4.57 9.16
N CYS A 225 2.86 -4.51 7.88
CA CYS A 225 2.24 -5.27 6.79
C CYS A 225 3.29 -6.10 6.09
N GLY A 226 2.88 -7.26 5.55
CA GLY A 226 3.80 -8.19 4.92
C GLY A 226 4.27 -9.30 5.86
N ILE A 227 5.19 -10.12 5.40
CA ILE A 227 5.72 -11.28 6.15
C ILE A 227 7.25 -11.24 6.06
N THR A 228 7.95 -11.41 7.19
CA THR A 228 9.41 -11.52 7.23
C THR A 228 9.86 -12.98 7.13
N GLU A 229 11.16 -13.21 6.89
CA GLU A 229 11.73 -14.56 6.84
C GLU A 229 11.57 -15.30 8.19
N GLU A 230 11.77 -14.60 9.31
CA GLU A 230 11.58 -15.18 10.64
C GLU A 230 10.13 -15.59 10.88
N GLU A 231 9.19 -14.82 10.37
CA GLU A 231 7.76 -15.12 10.46
C GLU A 231 7.36 -16.31 9.57
N ILE A 232 8.03 -16.52 8.43
CA ILE A 232 7.86 -17.74 7.63
C ILE A 232 8.30 -18.93 8.45
N ALA A 233 9.49 -18.91 9.03
CA ALA A 233 10.00 -19.98 9.85
C ALA A 233 9.09 -20.30 11.05
N ALA A 234 8.54 -19.27 11.70
CA ALA A 234 7.67 -19.43 12.87
C ALA A 234 6.26 -19.94 12.53
N ASN A 235 5.71 -19.60 11.36
CA ASN A 235 4.29 -19.84 11.07
C ASN A 235 4.03 -20.85 9.95
N PHE A 236 4.96 -21.07 9.02
CA PHE A 236 4.74 -21.81 7.77
C PHE A 236 5.72 -22.99 7.56
N GLY A 237 6.47 -23.39 8.59
CA GLY A 237 7.49 -24.45 8.45
C GLY A 237 6.95 -25.76 7.88
N TYR A 238 5.70 -26.14 8.19
CA TYR A 238 5.06 -27.32 7.60
C TYR A 238 4.80 -27.14 6.10
N GLU A 239 4.29 -25.98 5.68
CA GLU A 239 3.97 -25.67 4.28
C GLU A 239 5.23 -25.64 3.42
N VAL A 240 6.29 -25.04 3.95
CA VAL A 240 7.61 -25.00 3.31
C VAL A 240 8.16 -26.42 3.12
N LYS A 241 8.14 -27.24 4.20
CA LYS A 241 8.57 -28.64 4.11
C LYS A 241 7.75 -29.44 3.10
N LYS A 242 6.43 -29.27 3.13
CA LYS A 242 5.54 -29.96 2.18
C LYS A 242 5.82 -29.53 0.74
N MET A 243 6.11 -28.24 0.51
CA MET A 243 6.47 -27.72 -0.80
C MET A 243 7.82 -28.29 -1.27
N ALA A 244 8.78 -28.43 -0.37
CA ALA A 244 10.05 -29.08 -0.63
C ALA A 244 9.84 -30.53 -1.07
N ASP A 245 9.10 -31.31 -0.28
CA ASP A 245 8.83 -32.74 -0.54
C ASP A 245 8.13 -32.96 -1.89
N VAL A 246 7.11 -32.12 -2.22
CA VAL A 246 6.35 -32.23 -3.49
C VAL A 246 7.21 -31.93 -4.72
N ASN A 247 8.15 -31.00 -4.60
CA ASN A 247 8.97 -30.55 -5.72
C ASN A 247 10.35 -31.24 -5.78
N GLY A 248 10.69 -32.09 -4.80
CA GLY A 248 12.00 -32.74 -4.74
C GLY A 248 13.14 -31.78 -4.38
N TRP A 249 12.82 -30.70 -3.63
CA TRP A 249 13.79 -29.71 -3.16
C TRP A 249 14.17 -29.95 -1.70
N THR A 250 15.27 -29.35 -1.27
CA THR A 250 15.53 -29.20 0.17
C THR A 250 14.69 -28.06 0.76
N VAL A 251 14.62 -27.97 2.08
CA VAL A 251 13.95 -26.85 2.77
C VAL A 251 14.67 -25.54 2.46
N GLU A 252 16.01 -25.56 2.45
CA GLU A 252 16.86 -24.41 2.12
C GLU A 252 16.65 -23.92 0.68
N GLU A 253 16.59 -24.86 -0.28
CA GLU A 253 16.27 -24.52 -1.68
C GLU A 253 14.88 -23.92 -1.81
N THR A 254 13.91 -24.41 -1.02
CA THR A 254 12.55 -23.88 -1.03
C THR A 254 12.51 -22.46 -0.52
N HIS A 255 13.20 -22.16 0.62
CA HIS A 255 13.35 -20.79 1.14
C HIS A 255 14.03 -19.89 0.11
N ALA A 256 15.13 -20.32 -0.49
CA ALA A 256 15.83 -19.51 -1.49
C ALA A 256 14.94 -19.16 -2.70
N ARG A 257 14.13 -20.11 -3.19
CA ARG A 257 13.19 -19.89 -4.31
C ARG A 257 12.02 -18.99 -3.92
N LEU A 258 11.49 -19.15 -2.70
CA LEU A 258 10.45 -18.26 -2.19
C LEU A 258 10.98 -16.83 -2.03
N LYS A 259 12.22 -16.68 -1.54
CA LYS A 259 12.89 -15.41 -1.38
C LYS A 259 13.09 -14.71 -2.73
N ASP A 260 13.68 -15.37 -3.69
CA ASP A 260 13.95 -14.84 -5.03
C ASP A 260 12.66 -14.38 -5.73
N PHE A 261 11.56 -15.08 -5.49
CA PHE A 261 10.33 -14.87 -6.24
C PHE A 261 9.31 -13.96 -5.57
N TYR A 262 9.28 -13.85 -4.21
CA TYR A 262 8.21 -13.14 -3.48
C TYR A 262 8.70 -12.14 -2.43
N ASP A 263 9.99 -12.13 -2.11
CA ASP A 263 10.60 -11.24 -1.11
C ASP A 263 11.08 -9.91 -1.71
N GLY A 264 11.90 -9.20 -0.96
CA GLY A 264 12.70 -8.06 -1.41
C GLY A 264 11.98 -6.73 -1.42
N TYR A 265 10.80 -6.60 -0.81
CA TYR A 265 10.20 -5.30 -0.57
C TYR A 265 10.82 -4.61 0.63
N HIS A 266 11.17 -3.32 0.47
CA HIS A 266 11.66 -2.44 1.52
C HIS A 266 10.82 -1.16 1.58
N PHE A 267 10.47 -0.74 2.79
CA PHE A 267 9.60 0.40 3.03
C PHE A 267 10.25 1.53 3.81
N CYS A 268 11.49 1.36 4.27
CA CYS A 268 12.24 2.42 4.95
C CYS A 268 13.69 2.46 4.46
N ARG A 269 14.33 3.62 4.62
CA ARG A 269 15.73 3.84 4.23
C ARG A 269 16.75 3.35 5.26
N ARG A 270 16.33 3.09 6.50
CA ARG A 270 17.18 2.61 7.60
C ARG A 270 16.62 1.30 8.12
N ASN A 271 17.52 0.38 8.52
CA ASN A 271 17.12 -0.92 9.06
C ASN A 271 16.11 -1.66 8.16
N SER A 272 16.38 -1.67 6.85
CA SER A 272 15.48 -2.28 5.88
C SER A 272 15.38 -3.79 6.15
N VAL A 273 14.17 -4.22 6.49
CA VAL A 273 13.83 -5.64 6.62
C VAL A 273 13.28 -6.10 5.28
N ASP A 274 13.74 -7.25 4.81
CA ASP A 274 13.16 -7.91 3.63
C ASP A 274 11.74 -8.36 3.94
N ILE A 275 10.79 -7.97 3.09
CA ILE A 275 9.36 -8.24 3.30
C ILE A 275 8.80 -8.99 2.09
N TYR A 276 8.21 -10.14 2.38
CA TYR A 276 7.44 -10.92 1.39
C TYR A 276 6.06 -10.33 1.16
N ASN A 277 5.59 -10.41 -0.09
CA ASN A 277 4.19 -10.16 -0.38
C ASN A 277 3.33 -11.30 0.23
N PRO A 278 2.44 -11.01 1.19
CA PRO A 278 1.68 -12.06 1.89
C PRO A 278 0.77 -12.87 0.98
N TYR A 279 0.14 -12.19 0.01
CA TYR A 279 -0.79 -12.85 -0.90
C TYR A 279 -0.08 -13.86 -1.79
N SER A 280 1.03 -13.46 -2.40
CA SER A 280 1.81 -14.33 -3.28
C SER A 280 2.42 -15.49 -2.51
N LEU A 281 3.03 -15.23 -1.35
CA LEU A 281 3.63 -16.25 -0.50
C LEU A 281 2.60 -17.30 -0.05
N VAL A 282 1.47 -16.86 0.51
CA VAL A 282 0.43 -17.77 1.03
C VAL A 282 -0.20 -18.61 -0.09
N ASN A 283 -0.40 -18.03 -1.28
CA ASN A 283 -0.86 -18.76 -2.45
C ASN A 283 0.17 -19.79 -2.95
N ALA A 284 1.46 -19.44 -2.99
CA ALA A 284 2.53 -20.34 -3.40
C ALA A 284 2.63 -21.55 -2.46
N LEU A 285 2.61 -21.29 -1.15
CA LEU A 285 2.60 -22.33 -0.11
C LEU A 285 1.32 -23.19 -0.18
N GLY A 286 0.18 -22.61 -0.49
CA GLY A 286 -1.07 -23.34 -0.68
C GLY A 286 -1.07 -24.22 -1.93
N ALA A 287 -0.58 -23.69 -3.05
CA ALA A 287 -0.51 -24.37 -4.32
C ALA A 287 0.70 -25.32 -4.41
N GLN A 288 1.70 -25.18 -3.52
CA GLN A 288 2.99 -25.91 -3.56
C GLN A 288 3.78 -25.64 -4.86
N GLN A 289 3.67 -24.43 -5.40
CA GLN A 289 4.26 -24.05 -6.69
C GLN A 289 4.78 -22.63 -6.67
N ILE A 290 5.91 -22.37 -7.29
CA ILE A 290 6.41 -21.04 -7.63
C ILE A 290 5.78 -20.61 -8.95
N ARG A 291 4.97 -19.57 -8.92
CA ARG A 291 4.36 -18.96 -10.10
C ARG A 291 3.87 -17.55 -9.79
N ASN A 292 3.55 -16.77 -10.81
CA ASN A 292 3.05 -15.42 -10.65
C ASN A 292 1.59 -15.43 -10.16
N PHE A 293 1.35 -14.98 -8.92
CA PHE A 293 0.04 -14.80 -8.30
C PHE A 293 -0.37 -13.33 -8.29
N TRP A 294 0.60 -12.42 -8.17
CA TRP A 294 0.35 -11.00 -8.00
C TRP A 294 -0.28 -10.35 -9.24
N ALA A 295 0.26 -10.64 -10.43
CA ALA A 295 -0.23 -10.07 -11.70
C ALA A 295 -1.71 -10.36 -11.98
N SER A 296 -2.21 -11.53 -11.55
CA SER A 296 -3.62 -11.90 -11.75
C SER A 296 -4.60 -11.14 -10.85
N SER A 297 -4.10 -10.48 -9.80
CA SER A 297 -4.93 -9.91 -8.75
C SER A 297 -4.77 -8.39 -8.55
N GLY A 298 -3.78 -7.76 -9.18
CA GLY A 298 -3.31 -6.47 -8.73
C GLY A 298 -2.85 -5.46 -9.77
N ALA A 299 -2.88 -5.78 -11.06
CA ALA A 299 -2.58 -4.78 -12.07
C ALA A 299 -3.48 -3.56 -11.87
N THR A 300 -2.90 -2.42 -11.55
CA THR A 300 -3.66 -1.18 -11.41
C THR A 300 -4.22 -0.81 -12.79
N SER A 301 -5.51 -0.46 -12.84
CA SER A 301 -6.12 0.09 -14.07
C SER A 301 -5.42 1.35 -14.57
N LEU A 302 -4.60 1.96 -13.72
CA LEU A 302 -3.81 3.15 -14.02
C LEU A 302 -2.50 2.83 -14.74
N LEU A 303 -1.90 1.64 -14.55
CA LEU A 303 -0.61 1.32 -15.13
C LEU A 303 -0.55 1.54 -16.65
N PRO A 304 -1.53 1.08 -17.46
CA PRO A 304 -1.54 1.39 -18.89
C PRO A 304 -1.58 2.90 -19.19
N LYS A 305 -2.27 3.69 -18.33
CA LYS A 305 -2.38 5.15 -18.51
C LYS A 305 -1.07 5.88 -18.23
N PHE A 306 -0.20 5.31 -17.38
CA PHE A 306 1.15 5.85 -17.10
C PHE A 306 2.16 5.36 -18.13
N VAL A 307 2.12 4.07 -18.47
CA VAL A 307 3.09 3.42 -19.35
C VAL A 307 2.93 3.81 -20.82
N THR A 308 1.72 4.16 -21.27
CA THR A 308 1.47 4.56 -22.67
C THR A 308 2.24 5.82 -23.12
N ASN A 309 2.74 6.61 -22.19
CA ASN A 309 3.59 7.78 -22.49
C ASN A 309 5.09 7.52 -22.32
N LEU A 310 5.48 6.30 -21.89
CA LEU A 310 6.85 5.95 -21.64
C LEU A 310 7.47 5.33 -22.91
N GLU A 311 8.36 6.05 -23.55
CA GLU A 311 9.36 5.48 -24.48
C GLU A 311 10.44 4.71 -23.70
N MET A 312 10.15 4.34 -22.45
CA MET A 312 11.11 3.78 -21.52
C MET A 312 11.32 2.29 -21.73
N ARG A 313 12.55 1.91 -21.70
CA ARG A 313 12.99 0.50 -21.67
C ARG A 313 12.78 -0.06 -20.25
N LEU A 314 12.31 -1.29 -20.16
CA LEU A 314 12.05 -1.96 -18.86
C LEU A 314 13.32 -2.11 -18.00
N ASP A 315 14.49 -2.22 -18.64
CA ASP A 315 15.80 -2.27 -17.98
C ASP A 315 16.14 -0.97 -17.23
N TYR A 316 15.54 0.18 -17.59
CA TYR A 316 15.66 1.41 -16.81
C TYR A 316 15.15 1.24 -15.38
N PHE A 317 14.09 0.46 -15.17
CA PHE A 317 13.49 0.25 -13.86
C PHE A 317 14.21 -0.81 -13.00
N ASP A 318 15.20 -1.52 -13.54
CA ASP A 318 16.07 -2.38 -12.73
C ASP A 318 16.97 -1.55 -11.79
N ASP A 319 17.28 -0.29 -12.19
CA ASP A 319 18.20 0.60 -11.47
C ASP A 319 17.84 2.06 -11.78
N CYS A 320 16.86 2.61 -11.09
CA CYS A 320 16.44 4.01 -11.26
C CYS A 320 16.48 4.78 -9.94
N TYR A 321 16.46 6.11 -10.03
CA TYR A 321 16.61 7.00 -8.89
C TYR A 321 15.47 8.00 -8.81
N ILE A 322 15.07 8.34 -7.59
CA ILE A 322 14.10 9.37 -7.30
C ILE A 322 14.56 10.17 -6.08
N ASP A 323 14.41 11.48 -6.10
CA ASP A 323 14.76 12.30 -4.95
C ASP A 323 13.80 12.07 -3.78
N SER A 324 14.31 12.24 -2.55
CA SER A 324 13.54 11.93 -1.34
C SER A 324 12.33 12.83 -1.17
N PHE A 325 12.42 14.10 -1.59
CA PHE A 325 11.29 15.01 -1.50
C PHE A 325 10.16 14.54 -2.41
N THR A 326 10.46 14.16 -3.66
CA THR A 326 9.45 13.62 -4.58
C THR A 326 8.83 12.33 -4.05
N LEU A 327 9.64 11.38 -3.58
CA LEU A 327 9.11 10.10 -3.09
C LEU A 327 8.22 10.25 -1.84
N GLU A 328 8.65 11.07 -0.89
CA GLU A 328 8.00 11.20 0.41
C GLU A 328 6.84 12.17 0.41
N THR A 329 6.88 13.21 -0.43
CA THR A 329 5.92 14.32 -0.38
C THR A 329 5.06 14.49 -1.62
N SER A 330 5.54 14.05 -2.80
CA SER A 330 4.82 14.31 -4.04
C SER A 330 3.60 13.42 -4.24
N ASP A 331 2.70 13.95 -5.04
CA ASP A 331 1.52 13.30 -5.57
C ASP A 331 1.90 12.35 -6.70
N VAL A 332 1.18 11.25 -6.83
CA VAL A 332 1.32 10.31 -7.93
C VAL A 332 1.16 10.97 -9.31
N VAL A 333 0.42 12.06 -9.39
CA VAL A 333 0.17 12.80 -10.64
C VAL A 333 1.39 13.61 -11.06
N GLY A 334 2.12 14.19 -10.11
CA GLY A 334 3.28 15.07 -10.34
C GLY A 334 4.64 14.37 -10.26
N GLY A 335 4.69 13.18 -9.62
CA GLY A 335 5.94 12.51 -9.26
C GLY A 335 6.52 11.55 -10.32
N GLY A 336 5.92 11.47 -11.50
CA GLY A 336 6.46 10.65 -12.60
C GLY A 336 6.15 9.14 -12.48
N ALA A 337 6.72 8.37 -13.39
CA ALA A 337 6.49 6.93 -13.49
C ALA A 337 7.15 6.16 -12.32
N GLU A 338 8.31 6.58 -11.89
CA GLU A 338 9.07 5.96 -10.79
C GLU A 338 8.25 6.00 -9.49
N LEU A 339 7.67 7.17 -9.16
CA LEU A 339 6.81 7.32 -7.98
C LEU A 339 5.58 6.43 -8.09
N PHE A 340 4.91 6.43 -9.24
CA PHE A 340 3.74 5.59 -9.46
C PHE A 340 4.06 4.11 -9.35
N LEU A 341 5.14 3.65 -9.96
CA LEU A 341 5.57 2.24 -9.92
C LEU A 341 5.99 1.83 -8.52
N TYR A 342 6.66 2.71 -7.75
CA TYR A 342 7.00 2.47 -6.36
C TYR A 342 5.73 2.33 -5.49
N GLN A 343 4.83 3.30 -5.53
CA GLN A 343 3.59 3.27 -4.73
C GLN A 343 2.69 2.08 -5.10
N SER A 344 2.65 1.71 -6.38
CA SER A 344 1.88 0.55 -6.85
C SER A 344 2.54 -0.79 -6.51
N GLY A 345 3.80 -0.79 -6.06
CA GLY A 345 4.55 -1.99 -5.67
C GLY A 345 5.26 -2.71 -6.82
N TYR A 346 5.44 -2.05 -7.98
CA TYR A 346 6.31 -2.57 -9.04
C TYR A 346 7.78 -2.30 -8.74
N LEU A 347 8.08 -1.21 -8.03
CA LEU A 347 9.41 -0.89 -7.55
C LEU A 347 9.45 -0.89 -6.02
N THR A 348 10.65 -1.05 -5.49
CA THR A 348 10.95 -0.96 -4.06
C THR A 348 12.25 -0.19 -3.85
N MET A 349 12.51 0.24 -2.62
CA MET A 349 13.79 0.85 -2.24
C MET A 349 14.88 -0.22 -2.25
N LYS A 350 15.99 0.03 -2.94
CA LYS A 350 17.20 -0.78 -2.93
C LYS A 350 18.35 -0.10 -2.19
N GLY A 351 18.27 1.21 -2.03
CA GLY A 351 19.27 2.01 -1.33
C GLY A 351 18.84 3.46 -1.18
N TYR A 352 19.65 4.21 -0.42
CA TYR A 352 19.50 5.65 -0.23
C TYR A 352 20.88 6.29 -0.07
N GLU A 353 21.20 7.24 -0.92
CA GLU A 353 22.47 7.97 -0.92
C GLU A 353 22.24 9.40 -1.42
N ASP A 354 22.88 10.38 -0.78
CA ASP A 354 22.90 11.80 -1.19
C ASP A 354 21.52 12.42 -1.47
N GLY A 355 20.50 12.06 -0.69
CA GLY A 355 19.14 12.57 -0.88
C GLY A 355 18.31 11.84 -1.94
N MET A 356 18.89 10.84 -2.60
CA MET A 356 18.23 10.05 -3.65
C MET A 356 17.92 8.64 -3.14
N TYR A 357 16.71 8.17 -3.42
CA TYR A 357 16.37 6.76 -3.30
C TYR A 357 16.76 6.01 -4.57
N HIS A 358 17.50 4.94 -4.43
CA HIS A 358 17.70 3.95 -5.46
C HIS A 358 16.51 2.99 -5.46
N LEU A 359 15.84 2.84 -6.59
CA LEU A 359 14.70 1.97 -6.77
C LEU A 359 15.01 0.86 -7.78
N GLY A 360 14.36 -0.29 -7.58
CA GLY A 360 14.46 -1.43 -8.49
C GLY A 360 13.32 -2.40 -8.26
N PHE A 361 13.22 -3.45 -9.07
CA PHE A 361 12.22 -4.49 -8.86
C PHE A 361 12.43 -5.20 -7.52
N PRO A 362 11.37 -5.45 -6.74
CA PRO A 362 11.50 -6.20 -5.50
C PRO A 362 11.98 -7.63 -5.76
N ASN A 363 11.40 -8.29 -6.75
CA ASN A 363 11.60 -9.70 -7.00
C ASN A 363 11.21 -10.11 -8.43
N GLU A 364 11.44 -11.37 -8.76
CA GLU A 364 11.20 -11.94 -10.08
C GLU A 364 9.69 -11.98 -10.45
N GLU A 365 8.79 -12.20 -9.48
CA GLU A 365 7.34 -12.19 -9.72
C GLU A 365 6.89 -10.86 -10.32
N VAL A 366 7.31 -9.77 -9.71
CA VAL A 366 6.90 -8.42 -10.10
C VAL A 366 7.55 -8.00 -11.41
N LYS A 367 8.83 -8.34 -11.63
CA LYS A 367 9.52 -8.09 -12.89
C LYS A 367 8.81 -8.77 -14.06
N GLN A 368 8.45 -10.05 -13.91
CA GLN A 368 7.67 -10.78 -14.91
C GLN A 368 6.26 -10.22 -15.10
N ALA A 369 5.62 -9.75 -14.03
CA ALA A 369 4.29 -9.15 -14.11
C ALA A 369 4.29 -7.85 -14.92
N LEU A 370 5.24 -6.96 -14.67
CA LEU A 370 5.38 -5.71 -15.43
C LEU A 370 5.65 -6.00 -16.91
N ASN A 371 6.59 -6.90 -17.20
CA ASN A 371 6.91 -7.30 -18.57
C ASN A 371 5.66 -7.76 -19.35
N ARG A 372 4.81 -8.58 -18.74
CA ARG A 372 3.57 -9.07 -19.38
C ARG A 372 2.55 -7.98 -19.66
N ILE A 373 2.53 -6.92 -18.85
CA ILE A 373 1.56 -5.81 -18.99
C ILE A 373 2.06 -4.80 -20.02
N VAL A 374 3.35 -4.51 -20.02
CA VAL A 374 3.96 -3.44 -20.84
C VAL A 374 4.24 -3.92 -22.26
N MET A 375 4.72 -5.13 -22.45
CA MET A 375 5.09 -5.66 -23.78
C MET A 375 3.96 -5.61 -24.81
N PRO A 376 2.70 -5.99 -24.52
CA PRO A 376 1.61 -5.87 -25.49
C PRO A 376 1.30 -4.41 -25.88
N ALA A 377 1.42 -3.47 -24.93
CA ALA A 377 1.17 -2.05 -25.18
C ALA A 377 2.24 -1.43 -26.09
N LEU A 378 3.49 -1.84 -25.95
CA LEU A 378 4.61 -1.41 -26.81
C LEU A 378 4.49 -2.02 -28.23
N THR A 379 4.08 -3.29 -28.34
CA THR A 379 3.93 -3.98 -29.63
C THR A 379 2.78 -3.39 -30.47
N LEU A 380 1.69 -2.98 -29.83
CA LEU A 380 0.54 -2.37 -30.54
C LEU A 380 0.86 -0.94 -31.07
N ARG A 381 1.80 -0.23 -30.46
CA ARG A 381 2.18 1.13 -30.88
C ARG A 381 3.07 1.14 -32.12
N ASN A 382 3.93 0.16 -32.24
CA ASN A 382 4.98 0.21 -33.24
C ASN A 382 4.58 -0.39 -34.59
N GLY A 383 3.33 -0.88 -34.83
CA GLY A 383 2.91 -1.34 -36.16
C GLY A 383 3.97 -2.02 -37.04
N GLU A 384 5.24 -1.93 -36.63
CA GLU A 384 6.43 -2.55 -37.14
C GLU A 384 6.89 -3.62 -36.14
N GLN A 385 7.05 -4.83 -36.64
CA GLN A 385 7.71 -5.89 -35.90
C GLN A 385 9.02 -5.36 -35.33
N VAL A 386 9.16 -5.36 -34.01
CA VAL A 386 10.47 -5.15 -33.36
C VAL A 386 11.38 -6.25 -33.93
N LYS A 387 12.28 -5.87 -34.81
CA LYS A 387 13.36 -6.75 -35.23
C LYS A 387 14.21 -6.99 -34.00
N SER A 388 14.56 -8.24 -33.76
CA SER A 388 15.40 -8.74 -32.66
C SER A 388 16.81 -8.09 -32.59
N ASP A 389 17.06 -7.04 -33.34
CA ASP A 389 18.37 -6.43 -33.54
C ASP A 389 18.61 -5.10 -32.81
N ASP A 390 17.64 -4.63 -31.99
CA ASP A 390 17.84 -3.50 -31.08
C ASP A 390 18.59 -3.93 -29.80
N VAL A 391 19.67 -4.66 -30.00
CA VAL A 391 20.69 -4.90 -28.96
C VAL A 391 21.41 -3.58 -28.73
N ILE A 392 21.51 -3.14 -27.46
CA ILE A 392 22.42 -2.06 -27.09
C ILE A 392 23.78 -2.42 -27.64
N THR A 393 24.27 -1.62 -28.59
CA THR A 393 25.62 -1.85 -29.07
C THR A 393 26.59 -1.63 -27.90
N PRO A 394 27.70 -2.38 -27.85
CA PRO A 394 28.72 -2.18 -26.80
C PRO A 394 29.16 -0.71 -26.68
N GLU A 395 29.10 0.05 -27.76
CA GLU A 395 29.41 1.47 -27.80
C GLU A 395 28.37 2.34 -27.10
N LEU A 396 27.08 2.02 -27.25
CA LEU A 396 26.00 2.70 -26.56
C LEU A 396 26.00 2.36 -25.07
N GLN A 397 26.26 1.11 -24.72
CA GLN A 397 26.41 0.69 -23.33
C GLN A 397 27.60 1.42 -22.66
N ALA A 398 28.73 1.53 -23.33
CA ALA A 398 29.89 2.26 -22.82
C ALA A 398 29.59 3.76 -22.60
N LYS A 399 28.78 4.39 -23.47
CA LYS A 399 28.32 5.76 -23.27
C LYS A 399 27.39 5.91 -22.07
N ILE A 400 26.47 4.98 -21.88
CA ILE A 400 25.56 4.96 -20.72
C ILE A 400 26.36 4.79 -19.43
N ASP A 401 27.31 3.88 -19.40
CA ASP A 401 28.15 3.62 -18.22
C ASP A 401 29.07 4.81 -17.91
N SER A 402 29.60 5.48 -18.96
CA SER A 402 30.37 6.72 -18.81
C SER A 402 29.51 7.85 -18.25
N ALA A 403 28.29 8.03 -18.75
CA ALA A 403 27.36 9.05 -18.24
C ALA A 403 26.97 8.79 -16.78
N ARG A 404 26.74 7.54 -16.41
CA ARG A 404 26.48 7.14 -15.01
C ARG A 404 27.68 7.42 -14.10
N GLU A 405 28.89 7.22 -14.59
CA GLU A 405 30.11 7.49 -13.83
C GLU A 405 30.36 8.99 -13.66
N GLU A 406 30.10 9.81 -14.67
CA GLU A 406 30.15 11.27 -14.58
C GLU A 406 29.09 11.80 -13.60
N TYR A 407 27.89 11.25 -13.63
CA TYR A 407 26.84 11.58 -12.65
C TYR A 407 27.27 11.26 -11.22
N ARG A 408 27.88 10.09 -10.98
CA ARG A 408 28.41 9.70 -9.65
C ARG A 408 29.55 10.61 -9.19
N LYS A 409 30.30 11.22 -10.09
CA LYS A 409 31.36 12.18 -9.79
C LYS A 409 30.84 13.59 -9.55
N GLY A 410 29.53 13.83 -9.65
CA GLY A 410 28.91 15.14 -9.50
C GLY A 410 29.02 16.03 -10.74
N ASN A 411 29.47 15.50 -11.87
CA ASN A 411 29.63 16.21 -13.15
C ASN A 411 28.33 16.09 -13.95
N PHE A 412 27.28 16.76 -13.51
CA PHE A 412 26.02 16.81 -14.24
C PHE A 412 25.54 18.24 -14.43
N VAL A 413 24.82 18.48 -15.50
CA VAL A 413 24.16 19.76 -15.76
C VAL A 413 22.69 19.59 -15.42
N SER A 414 22.23 20.37 -14.43
CA SER A 414 20.81 20.40 -14.07
C SER A 414 20.12 21.41 -15.00
N CYS A 415 19.12 20.93 -15.73
CA CYS A 415 18.27 21.77 -16.57
C CYS A 415 16.96 21.99 -15.83
N SER A 416 16.61 23.25 -15.56
CA SER A 416 15.38 23.59 -14.83
C SER A 416 14.16 23.73 -15.74
N THR A 417 14.36 23.83 -17.05
CA THR A 417 13.29 23.95 -18.04
C THR A 417 13.54 23.05 -19.25
N ALA A 418 12.50 22.77 -20.03
CA ALA A 418 12.59 22.01 -21.26
C ALA A 418 13.46 22.75 -22.33
N ASP A 419 13.52 24.07 -22.28
CA ASP A 419 14.32 24.87 -23.19
C ASP A 419 15.82 24.85 -22.82
N ASP A 420 16.14 24.81 -21.50
CA ASP A 420 17.52 24.59 -21.02
C ASP A 420 18.04 23.24 -21.49
N LEU A 421 17.21 22.19 -21.39
CA LEU A 421 17.56 20.86 -21.88
C LEU A 421 17.79 20.83 -23.39
N ARG A 422 16.92 21.48 -24.17
CA ARG A 422 17.10 21.59 -25.63
C ARG A 422 18.41 22.35 -26.03
N HIS A 423 18.69 23.44 -25.31
CA HIS A 423 19.93 24.19 -25.52
C HIS A 423 21.16 23.35 -25.19
N PHE A 424 21.12 22.60 -24.08
CA PHE A 424 22.19 21.69 -23.70
C PHE A 424 22.39 20.57 -24.72
N LEU A 425 21.34 19.89 -25.16
CA LEU A 425 21.39 18.81 -26.15
C LEU A 425 21.89 19.29 -27.51
N ASN A 426 21.59 20.54 -27.91
CA ASN A 426 22.09 21.12 -29.13
C ASN A 426 23.55 21.60 -29.04
N SER A 427 24.13 21.65 -27.84
CA SER A 427 25.54 22.02 -27.60
C SER A 427 26.47 20.81 -27.52
N LEU A 428 25.92 19.59 -27.46
CA LEU A 428 26.65 18.32 -27.53
C LEU A 428 26.90 17.89 -28.96
#